data_b1f7ab1a5903130b7a0b72f563d8bd68
#
_entry.id   b1f7ab1a5903130b7a0b72f563d8bd68
#
_cell.length_a   1.000
_cell.length_b   1.000
_cell.length_c   1.000
_cell.angle_alpha   90.00
_cell.angle_beta   90.00
_cell.angle_gamma   90.00
#
_symmetry.space_group_name_H-M   'P 1'
#
loop_
_entity.id
_entity.type
_entity.pdbx_description
1 polymer ?
#
loop_
_entity_poly.entity_id
_entity_poly.type
_entity_poly.pdbx_seq_one_letter_code
_entity_poly.pdbx_strand_id
1 'polypeptide(L)'
;MNSLVKIILNIIPRSILTRLSFLLKPLIKIYLRGNKYVDPIDGSSFSKFLPYGYNNVRENALSPSTFSLERHRLLWLYLKNETDFFNKDLKVLHFAPEAAFLEKFKKLKNISYDTIDLNSPLANIKADICDLPLDDESYDFILCNHVLEHVIDDKKAMQELYRVLKKDGIGIFQVPINISNKKTYEDFTITDPKERNKAFGQYDHVRTYGMDFFDRLEEAGFMVEKCEYTSKFLSLIHISEPTRHSD
;
A
#
# COMPACT_ATOMS: atom_id res chain seq x y z
N MET A 1 20.92 -15.53 -2.74
CA MET A 1 19.77 -16.47 -2.67
C MET A 1 20.11 -17.68 -3.50
N ASN A 2 20.15 -18.89 -2.91
CA ASN A 2 20.57 -20.13 -3.58
C ASN A 2 19.72 -20.39 -4.84
N SER A 3 20.37 -20.84 -5.91
CA SER A 3 19.76 -21.18 -7.20
C SER A 3 18.55 -22.11 -7.05
N LEU A 4 18.61 -23.04 -6.11
CA LEU A 4 17.52 -23.99 -5.77
C LEU A 4 16.25 -23.29 -5.26
N VAL A 5 16.41 -22.24 -4.45
CA VAL A 5 15.28 -21.46 -3.91
C VAL A 5 14.57 -20.70 -5.05
N LYS A 6 15.32 -20.14 -5.99
CA LYS A 6 14.74 -19.47 -7.18
C LYS A 6 13.92 -20.43 -8.04
N ILE A 7 14.42 -21.67 -8.23
CA ILE A 7 13.73 -22.70 -9.00
C ILE A 7 12.42 -23.10 -8.31
N ILE A 8 12.45 -23.33 -6.99
CA ILE A 8 11.26 -23.67 -6.18
C ILE A 8 10.22 -22.56 -6.23
N LEU A 9 10.63 -21.28 -6.09
CA LEU A 9 9.74 -20.13 -6.14
C LEU A 9 9.08 -19.91 -7.51
N ASN A 10 9.73 -20.38 -8.59
CA ASN A 10 9.19 -20.28 -9.95
C ASN A 10 8.24 -21.43 -10.30
N ILE A 11 8.37 -22.60 -9.66
CA ILE A 11 7.57 -23.78 -9.94
C ILE A 11 6.28 -23.82 -9.10
N ILE A 12 6.33 -23.33 -7.85
CA ILE A 12 5.18 -23.40 -6.94
C ILE A 12 4.26 -22.19 -7.17
N PRO A 13 2.95 -22.40 -7.42
CA PRO A 13 1.99 -21.31 -7.55
C PRO A 13 2.00 -20.40 -6.31
N ARG A 14 1.90 -19.08 -6.54
CA ARG A 14 1.91 -18.06 -5.45
C ARG A 14 0.89 -18.35 -4.35
N SER A 15 -0.28 -18.86 -4.70
CA SER A 15 -1.33 -19.22 -3.74
C SER A 15 -0.88 -20.30 -2.75
N ILE A 16 -0.10 -21.28 -3.21
CA ILE A 16 0.45 -22.34 -2.36
C ILE A 16 1.57 -21.78 -1.47
N LEU A 17 2.47 -20.96 -2.04
CA LEU A 17 3.53 -20.31 -1.27
C LEU A 17 2.95 -19.41 -0.17
N THR A 18 1.90 -18.66 -0.48
CA THR A 18 1.20 -17.83 0.51
C THR A 18 0.59 -18.68 1.62
N ARG A 19 -0.13 -19.77 1.30
CA ARG A 19 -0.68 -20.67 2.32
C ARG A 19 0.42 -21.30 3.19
N LEU A 20 1.50 -21.74 2.57
CA LEU A 20 2.64 -22.33 3.28
C LEU A 20 3.32 -21.31 4.20
N SER A 21 3.47 -20.05 3.76
CA SER A 21 4.03 -18.99 4.60
C SER A 21 3.17 -18.71 5.83
N PHE A 22 1.84 -18.77 5.72
CA PHE A 22 0.95 -18.65 6.87
C PHE A 22 1.08 -19.83 7.85
N LEU A 23 1.23 -21.06 7.34
CA LEU A 23 1.45 -22.25 8.18
C LEU A 23 2.80 -22.21 8.89
N LEU A 24 3.83 -21.74 8.22
CA LEU A 24 5.19 -21.65 8.77
C LEU A 24 5.41 -20.41 9.66
N LYS A 25 4.47 -19.46 9.64
CA LYS A 25 4.56 -18.20 10.41
C LYS A 25 4.91 -18.39 11.89
N PRO A 26 4.31 -19.32 12.66
CA PRO A 26 4.68 -19.54 14.06
C PRO A 26 6.14 -19.95 14.23
N LEU A 27 6.64 -20.83 13.39
CA LEU A 27 8.04 -21.29 13.41
C LEU A 27 9.00 -20.16 13.05
N ILE A 28 8.68 -19.38 12.04
CA ILE A 28 9.46 -18.20 11.62
C ILE A 28 9.53 -17.18 12.76
N LYS A 29 8.42 -16.91 13.44
CA LYS A 29 8.38 -16.01 14.60
C LYS A 29 9.28 -16.47 15.74
N ILE A 30 9.29 -17.77 16.05
CA ILE A 30 10.16 -18.34 17.09
C ILE A 30 11.63 -18.25 16.66
N TYR A 31 11.97 -18.66 15.45
CA TYR A 31 13.33 -18.66 14.92
C TYR A 31 13.94 -17.25 14.83
N LEU A 32 13.13 -16.25 14.46
CA LEU A 32 13.57 -14.86 14.31
C LEU A 32 13.35 -14.01 15.57
N ARG A 33 12.95 -14.60 16.69
CA ARG A 33 12.75 -13.87 17.96
C ARG A 33 13.98 -13.05 18.35
N GLY A 34 13.75 -11.81 18.77
CA GLY A 34 14.82 -10.89 19.19
C GLY A 34 14.22 -9.52 19.50
N ASN A 35 15.07 -8.52 19.73
CA ASN A 35 14.70 -7.18 20.15
C ASN A 35 15.25 -6.06 19.26
N LYS A 36 15.81 -6.42 18.09
CA LYS A 36 16.46 -5.44 17.22
C LYS A 36 15.46 -4.66 16.34
N TYR A 37 14.40 -5.34 15.88
CA TYR A 37 13.39 -4.77 15.01
C TYR A 37 12.02 -4.99 15.62
N VAL A 38 11.20 -3.93 15.68
CA VAL A 38 9.84 -3.97 16.22
C VAL A 38 8.84 -3.73 15.08
N ASP A 39 7.82 -4.57 14.98
CA ASP A 39 6.69 -4.31 14.12
C ASP A 39 5.66 -3.44 14.86
N PRO A 40 5.44 -2.19 14.47
CA PRO A 40 4.54 -1.29 15.20
C PRO A 40 3.05 -1.70 15.08
N ILE A 41 2.70 -2.57 14.12
CA ILE A 41 1.31 -3.01 13.89
C ILE A 41 0.84 -3.97 14.98
N ASP A 42 1.73 -4.85 15.48
CA ASP A 42 1.36 -5.85 16.50
C ASP A 42 2.30 -5.87 17.72
N GLY A 43 3.32 -5.00 17.74
CA GLY A 43 4.30 -4.93 18.82
C GLY A 43 5.30 -6.09 18.87
N SER A 44 5.27 -7.02 17.92
CA SER A 44 6.20 -8.17 17.88
C SER A 44 7.63 -7.72 17.59
N SER A 45 8.60 -8.33 18.29
CA SER A 45 10.03 -8.00 18.17
C SER A 45 10.84 -9.15 17.59
N PHE A 46 11.81 -8.83 16.74
CA PHE A 46 12.61 -9.80 16.00
C PHE A 46 14.09 -9.43 15.96
N SER A 47 14.96 -10.42 15.78
CA SER A 47 16.38 -10.22 15.53
C SER A 47 16.65 -9.65 14.13
N LYS A 48 15.79 -10.00 13.16
CA LYS A 48 15.76 -9.46 11.80
C LYS A 48 14.38 -9.62 11.20
N PHE A 49 14.05 -8.79 10.18
CA PHE A 49 12.91 -9.01 9.30
C PHE A 49 13.33 -9.85 8.08
N LEU A 50 12.35 -10.35 7.35
CA LEU A 50 12.57 -11.13 6.15
C LEU A 50 12.93 -10.21 4.97
N PRO A 51 13.75 -10.69 4.01
CA PRO A 51 13.99 -9.96 2.78
C PRO A 51 12.74 -9.94 1.90
N TYR A 52 12.58 -8.89 1.08
CA TYR A 52 11.48 -8.75 0.13
C TYR A 52 11.92 -8.02 -1.13
N GLY A 53 11.44 -8.47 -2.28
CA GLY A 53 11.66 -7.88 -3.60
C GLY A 53 12.03 -8.93 -4.66
N TYR A 54 11.79 -8.61 -5.93
CA TYR A 54 12.09 -9.48 -7.06
C TYR A 54 13.46 -9.15 -7.68
N ASN A 55 13.57 -7.97 -8.27
CA ASN A 55 14.78 -7.53 -8.94
C ASN A 55 15.73 -6.84 -7.96
N ASN A 56 15.17 -6.08 -7.04
CA ASN A 56 15.92 -5.39 -6.00
C ASN A 56 15.44 -5.91 -4.64
N VAL A 57 16.18 -6.86 -4.06
CA VAL A 57 15.86 -7.47 -2.77
C VAL A 57 16.32 -6.54 -1.66
N ARG A 58 15.34 -6.06 -0.86
CA ARG A 58 15.61 -5.27 0.34
C ARG A 58 15.67 -6.20 1.55
N GLU A 59 16.77 -6.12 2.29
CA GLU A 59 16.92 -6.82 3.56
C GLU A 59 16.05 -6.16 4.65
N ASN A 60 15.57 -6.95 5.59
CA ASN A 60 14.73 -6.49 6.71
C ASN A 60 13.45 -5.74 6.31
N ALA A 61 12.89 -6.05 5.16
CA ALA A 61 11.72 -5.36 4.61
C ALA A 61 10.38 -5.91 5.12
N LEU A 62 10.24 -7.25 5.17
CA LEU A 62 8.98 -7.92 5.46
C LEU A 62 8.92 -8.41 6.90
N SER A 63 7.94 -7.94 7.66
CA SER A 63 7.72 -8.39 9.04
C SER A 63 7.34 -9.87 9.11
N PRO A 64 7.98 -10.68 9.99
CA PRO A 64 7.61 -12.08 10.18
C PRO A 64 6.24 -12.29 10.82
N SER A 65 5.69 -11.27 11.50
CA SER A 65 4.42 -11.38 12.23
C SER A 65 3.22 -10.93 11.42
N THR A 66 3.29 -9.77 10.79
CA THR A 66 2.15 -9.17 10.06
C THR A 66 2.26 -9.32 8.55
N PHE A 67 3.43 -9.70 8.04
CA PHE A 67 3.80 -9.61 6.63
C PHE A 67 3.71 -8.18 6.08
N SER A 68 3.82 -7.20 6.97
CA SER A 68 3.88 -5.80 6.59
C SER A 68 5.23 -5.45 5.96
N LEU A 69 5.18 -4.60 4.94
CA LEU A 69 6.33 -3.91 4.38
C LEU A 69 6.54 -2.56 5.08
N GLU A 70 7.64 -1.88 4.76
CA GLU A 70 8.00 -0.59 5.32
C GLU A 70 6.87 0.44 5.18
N ARG A 71 6.27 0.54 3.98
CA ARG A 71 5.16 1.46 3.71
C ARG A 71 3.93 1.19 4.59
N HIS A 72 3.62 -0.09 4.89
CA HIS A 72 2.51 -0.44 5.77
C HIS A 72 2.78 -0.01 7.21
N ARG A 73 4.00 -0.23 7.71
CA ARG A 73 4.39 0.19 9.06
C ARG A 73 4.41 1.70 9.20
N LEU A 74 4.85 2.40 8.14
CA LEU A 74 4.84 3.86 8.09
C LEU A 74 3.41 4.39 8.14
N LEU A 75 2.51 3.85 7.31
CA LEU A 75 1.10 4.23 7.32
C LEU A 75 0.45 3.96 8.69
N TRP A 76 0.72 2.81 9.30
CA TRP A 76 0.23 2.50 10.64
C TRP A 76 0.66 3.55 11.68
N LEU A 77 1.93 3.93 11.65
CA LEU A 77 2.46 4.96 12.57
C LEU A 77 1.85 6.33 12.30
N TYR A 78 1.65 6.68 11.03
CA TYR A 78 0.97 7.91 10.65
C TYR A 78 -0.47 7.93 11.17
N LEU A 79 -1.25 6.89 10.91
CA LEU A 79 -2.62 6.76 11.40
C LEU A 79 -2.70 6.88 12.93
N LYS A 80 -1.72 6.30 13.63
CA LYS A 80 -1.68 6.29 15.10
C LYS A 80 -1.28 7.63 15.71
N ASN A 81 -0.34 8.34 15.10
CA ASN A 81 0.31 9.48 15.73
C ASN A 81 -0.17 10.83 15.19
N GLU A 82 -0.64 10.86 13.94
CA GLU A 82 -0.98 12.11 13.26
C GLU A 82 -2.48 12.22 12.93
N THR A 83 -3.27 11.19 13.24
CA THR A 83 -4.71 11.18 12.97
C THR A 83 -5.51 10.65 14.16
N ASP A 84 -6.83 10.87 14.15
CA ASP A 84 -7.75 10.30 15.13
C ASP A 84 -8.30 8.91 14.73
N PHE A 85 -7.68 8.24 13.77
CA PHE A 85 -8.16 6.97 13.19
C PHE A 85 -8.51 5.91 14.23
N PHE A 86 -7.72 5.80 15.29
CA PHE A 86 -7.95 4.79 16.35
C PHE A 86 -8.79 5.29 17.52
N ASN A 87 -9.14 6.59 17.55
CA ASN A 87 -9.75 7.23 18.71
C ASN A 87 -11.18 7.74 18.47
N LYS A 88 -11.54 8.03 17.22
CA LYS A 88 -12.87 8.50 16.83
C LYS A 88 -13.69 7.40 16.17
N ASP A 89 -15.01 7.51 16.28
CA ASP A 89 -15.93 6.67 15.52
C ASP A 89 -15.91 7.12 14.06
N LEU A 90 -15.45 6.25 13.16
CA LEU A 90 -15.24 6.57 11.75
C LEU A 90 -15.89 5.51 10.84
N LYS A 91 -16.43 5.95 9.72
CA LYS A 91 -16.74 5.07 8.59
C LYS A 91 -15.58 5.12 7.60
N VAL A 92 -14.90 3.99 7.43
CA VAL A 92 -13.64 3.87 6.69
C VAL A 92 -13.84 3.05 5.42
N LEU A 93 -13.39 3.58 4.28
CA LEU A 93 -13.32 2.87 3.00
C LEU A 93 -11.86 2.59 2.64
N HIS A 94 -11.53 1.32 2.41
CA HIS A 94 -10.17 0.90 2.10
C HIS A 94 -10.13 0.20 0.73
N PHE A 95 -9.48 0.85 -0.23
CA PHE A 95 -9.28 0.31 -1.59
C PHE A 95 -8.13 -0.68 -1.61
N ALA A 96 -8.30 -1.79 -2.37
CA ALA A 96 -7.31 -2.85 -2.51
C ALA A 96 -6.69 -3.29 -1.16
N PRO A 97 -7.52 -3.75 -0.19
CA PRO A 97 -7.13 -3.85 1.21
C PRO A 97 -5.91 -4.74 1.41
N GLU A 98 -4.88 -4.17 2.04
CA GLU A 98 -3.66 -4.89 2.34
C GLU A 98 -3.85 -5.86 3.50
N ALA A 99 -3.38 -7.10 3.32
CA ALA A 99 -3.50 -8.16 4.32
C ALA A 99 -2.87 -7.79 5.68
N ALA A 100 -1.88 -6.88 5.69
CA ALA A 100 -1.23 -6.40 6.91
C ALA A 100 -2.19 -5.66 7.85
N PHE A 101 -3.22 -5.00 7.29
CA PHE A 101 -4.18 -4.18 8.03
C PHE A 101 -5.53 -4.86 8.21
N LEU A 102 -5.97 -5.65 7.23
CA LEU A 102 -7.33 -6.15 7.10
C LEU A 102 -7.88 -6.73 8.42
N GLU A 103 -7.17 -7.70 8.99
CA GLU A 103 -7.59 -8.35 10.23
C GLU A 103 -7.49 -7.45 11.48
N LYS A 104 -6.66 -6.42 11.42
CA LYS A 104 -6.51 -5.46 12.50
C LYS A 104 -7.65 -4.45 12.47
N PHE A 105 -7.93 -3.87 11.32
CA PHE A 105 -8.99 -2.88 11.17
C PHE A 105 -10.38 -3.48 11.41
N LYS A 106 -10.64 -4.70 10.92
CA LYS A 106 -11.90 -5.42 11.22
C LYS A 106 -12.18 -5.63 12.71
N LYS A 107 -11.16 -5.61 13.56
CA LYS A 107 -11.31 -5.80 15.02
C LYS A 107 -11.46 -4.50 15.80
N LEU A 108 -11.28 -3.36 15.16
CA LEU A 108 -11.48 -2.07 15.79
C LEU A 108 -12.96 -1.81 15.99
N LYS A 109 -13.34 -1.44 17.22
CA LYS A 109 -14.74 -1.21 17.58
C LYS A 109 -15.24 0.18 17.21
N ASN A 110 -14.31 1.11 17.02
CA ASN A 110 -14.58 2.51 16.71
C ASN A 110 -14.70 2.78 15.21
N ILE A 111 -14.48 1.78 14.33
CA ILE A 111 -14.64 1.99 12.90
C ILE A 111 -15.69 1.07 12.28
N SER A 112 -16.52 1.63 11.41
CA SER A 112 -17.28 0.87 10.40
C SER A 112 -16.38 0.73 9.18
N TYR A 113 -15.95 -0.50 8.87
CA TYR A 113 -14.87 -0.76 7.94
C TYR A 113 -15.35 -1.47 6.69
N ASP A 114 -15.37 -0.76 5.58
CA ASP A 114 -15.64 -1.28 4.26
C ASP A 114 -14.36 -1.40 3.45
N THR A 115 -14.29 -2.46 2.67
CA THR A 115 -13.18 -2.75 1.76
C THR A 115 -13.68 -2.91 0.34
N ILE A 116 -12.99 -2.33 -0.62
CA ILE A 116 -13.43 -2.30 -2.01
C ILE A 116 -12.28 -2.66 -2.96
N ASP A 117 -12.58 -3.48 -3.95
CA ASP A 117 -11.64 -3.86 -5.00
C ASP A 117 -12.41 -4.44 -6.19
N LEU A 118 -11.85 -4.32 -7.38
CA LEU A 118 -12.47 -4.86 -8.60
C LEU A 118 -12.47 -6.39 -8.62
N ASN A 119 -11.39 -7.03 -8.15
CA ASN A 119 -11.14 -8.46 -8.31
C ASN A 119 -10.74 -9.20 -7.03
N SER A 120 -10.25 -8.49 -6.01
CA SER A 120 -9.73 -9.12 -4.81
C SER A 120 -10.82 -9.81 -3.99
N PRO A 121 -10.63 -11.08 -3.58
CA PRO A 121 -11.55 -11.76 -2.69
C PRO A 121 -11.47 -11.26 -1.24
N LEU A 122 -10.56 -10.36 -0.92
CA LEU A 122 -10.39 -9.77 0.41
C LEU A 122 -11.36 -8.59 0.63
N ALA A 123 -11.88 -8.00 -0.45
CA ALA A 123 -12.82 -6.90 -0.38
C ALA A 123 -14.26 -7.40 -0.15
N ASN A 124 -15.03 -6.66 0.65
CA ASN A 124 -16.46 -6.93 0.88
C ASN A 124 -17.35 -6.24 -0.17
N ILE A 125 -16.85 -5.22 -0.85
CA ILE A 125 -17.52 -4.55 -1.99
C ILE A 125 -16.71 -4.82 -3.24
N LYS A 126 -17.37 -5.26 -4.31
CA LYS A 126 -16.75 -5.46 -5.61
C LYS A 126 -17.24 -4.37 -6.57
N ALA A 127 -16.37 -3.42 -6.89
CA ALA A 127 -16.70 -2.32 -7.80
C ALA A 127 -15.47 -1.73 -8.47
N ASP A 128 -15.71 -1.02 -9.58
CA ASP A 128 -14.71 -0.18 -10.24
C ASP A 128 -14.57 1.15 -9.47
N ILE A 129 -13.35 1.58 -9.23
CA ILE A 129 -13.06 2.86 -8.57
C ILE A 129 -13.56 4.07 -9.38
N CYS A 130 -13.76 3.90 -10.69
CA CYS A 130 -14.32 4.94 -11.56
C CYS A 130 -15.85 4.99 -11.55
N ASP A 131 -16.55 4.07 -10.88
CA ASP A 131 -18.01 4.02 -10.80
C ASP A 131 -18.42 3.33 -9.49
N LEU A 132 -18.35 4.09 -8.39
CA LEU A 132 -18.59 3.55 -7.05
C LEU A 132 -20.09 3.48 -6.72
N PRO A 133 -20.64 2.30 -6.39
CA PRO A 133 -22.03 2.15 -5.97
C PRO A 133 -22.22 2.60 -4.51
N LEU A 134 -21.75 3.79 -4.19
CA LEU A 134 -21.72 4.35 -2.84
C LEU A 134 -22.33 5.76 -2.87
N ASP A 135 -23.00 6.14 -1.77
CA ASP A 135 -23.59 7.47 -1.64
C ASP A 135 -22.52 8.56 -1.49
N ASP A 136 -22.85 9.76 -1.92
CA ASP A 136 -22.03 10.95 -1.73
C ASP A 136 -21.78 11.21 -0.24
N GLU A 137 -20.63 11.79 0.09
CA GLU A 137 -20.28 12.23 1.44
C GLU A 137 -20.56 11.16 2.52
N SER A 138 -20.28 9.88 2.22
CA SER A 138 -20.66 8.76 3.08
C SER A 138 -19.54 8.22 3.96
N TYR A 139 -18.27 8.54 3.68
CA TYR A 139 -17.11 8.05 4.43
C TYR A 139 -16.34 9.17 5.12
N ASP A 140 -15.93 8.91 6.36
CA ASP A 140 -15.08 9.82 7.14
C ASP A 140 -13.61 9.68 6.76
N PHE A 141 -13.21 8.47 6.29
CA PHE A 141 -11.82 8.16 6.02
C PHE A 141 -11.68 7.24 4.80
N ILE A 142 -10.77 7.60 3.89
CA ILE A 142 -10.45 6.78 2.70
C ILE A 142 -8.96 6.39 2.73
N LEU A 143 -8.69 5.11 2.50
CA LEU A 143 -7.35 4.57 2.25
C LEU A 143 -7.29 4.06 0.81
N CYS A 144 -6.47 4.67 -0.03
CA CYS A 144 -6.28 4.29 -1.44
C CYS A 144 -4.77 4.24 -1.74
N ASN A 145 -4.17 3.07 -1.47
CA ASN A 145 -2.74 2.87 -1.53
C ASN A 145 -2.37 1.97 -2.70
N HIS A 146 -1.52 2.45 -3.60
CA HIS A 146 -1.04 1.69 -4.76
C HIS A 146 -2.18 1.14 -5.63
N VAL A 147 -3.14 2.00 -5.97
CA VAL A 147 -4.30 1.70 -6.83
C VAL A 147 -4.31 2.57 -8.08
N LEU A 148 -4.15 3.89 -7.91
CA LEU A 148 -4.36 4.86 -8.99
C LEU A 148 -3.39 4.70 -10.15
N GLU A 149 -2.20 4.16 -9.92
CA GLU A 149 -1.21 3.85 -10.97
C GLU A 149 -1.65 2.72 -11.92
N HIS A 150 -2.67 1.95 -11.53
CA HIS A 150 -3.25 0.86 -12.33
C HIS A 150 -4.52 1.28 -13.08
N VAL A 151 -5.11 2.43 -12.72
CA VAL A 151 -6.41 2.89 -13.24
C VAL A 151 -6.21 3.71 -14.51
N ILE A 152 -6.89 3.38 -15.59
CA ILE A 152 -6.75 4.09 -16.87
C ILE A 152 -7.23 5.54 -16.74
N ASP A 153 -8.42 5.76 -16.15
CA ASP A 153 -8.99 7.09 -15.92
C ASP A 153 -8.85 7.49 -14.44
N ASP A 154 -7.61 7.86 -14.04
CA ASP A 154 -7.34 8.26 -12.67
C ASP A 154 -8.07 9.54 -12.25
N LYS A 155 -8.35 10.45 -13.18
CA LYS A 155 -9.10 11.66 -12.89
C LYS A 155 -10.54 11.33 -12.48
N LYS A 156 -11.20 10.43 -13.19
CA LYS A 156 -12.54 9.96 -12.83
C LYS A 156 -12.52 9.22 -11.49
N ALA A 157 -11.52 8.37 -11.26
CA ALA A 157 -11.34 7.70 -9.99
C ALA A 157 -11.16 8.69 -8.82
N MET A 158 -10.33 9.72 -8.99
CA MET A 158 -10.14 10.76 -7.98
C MET A 158 -11.44 11.56 -7.72
N GLN A 159 -12.25 11.84 -8.75
CA GLN A 159 -13.57 12.48 -8.60
C GLN A 159 -14.53 11.60 -7.79
N GLU A 160 -14.57 10.29 -8.05
CA GLU A 160 -15.39 9.35 -7.29
C GLU A 160 -14.93 9.24 -5.83
N LEU A 161 -13.61 9.18 -5.59
CA LEU A 161 -13.03 9.21 -4.25
C LEU A 161 -13.42 10.49 -3.50
N TYR A 162 -13.39 11.64 -4.17
CA TYR A 162 -13.82 12.91 -3.61
C TYR A 162 -15.32 12.94 -3.32
N ARG A 163 -16.15 12.42 -4.24
CA ARG A 163 -17.61 12.37 -4.11
C ARG A 163 -18.05 11.60 -2.87
N VAL A 164 -17.44 10.44 -2.62
CA VAL A 164 -17.83 9.58 -1.49
C VAL A 164 -17.21 10.00 -0.16
N LEU A 165 -16.17 10.84 -0.17
CA LEU A 165 -15.56 11.38 1.04
C LEU A 165 -16.41 12.53 1.60
N LYS A 166 -16.64 12.55 2.90
CA LYS A 166 -17.30 13.68 3.58
C LYS A 166 -16.46 14.94 3.51
N LYS A 167 -17.09 16.11 3.65
CA LYS A 167 -16.42 17.44 3.58
C LYS A 167 -15.22 17.58 4.53
N ASP A 168 -15.38 17.06 5.74
CA ASP A 168 -14.31 17.08 6.75
C ASP A 168 -13.56 15.73 6.84
N GLY A 169 -13.74 14.88 5.84
CA GLY A 169 -13.13 13.56 5.76
C GLY A 169 -11.67 13.61 5.34
N ILE A 170 -10.94 12.56 5.67
CA ILE A 170 -9.51 12.43 5.34
C ILE A 170 -9.30 11.32 4.32
N GLY A 171 -8.68 11.65 3.19
CA GLY A 171 -8.19 10.68 2.21
C GLY A 171 -6.68 10.50 2.30
N ILE A 172 -6.20 9.27 2.41
CA ILE A 172 -4.76 8.95 2.29
C ILE A 172 -4.53 8.25 0.97
N PHE A 173 -3.69 8.86 0.14
CA PHE A 173 -3.36 8.40 -1.20
C PHE A 173 -1.86 8.14 -1.32
N GLN A 174 -1.48 6.90 -1.55
CA GLN A 174 -0.08 6.52 -1.75
C GLN A 174 0.09 5.96 -3.15
N VAL A 175 1.00 6.54 -3.93
CA VAL A 175 1.40 6.08 -5.26
C VAL A 175 2.92 6.19 -5.42
N PRO A 176 3.56 5.39 -6.29
CA PRO A 176 4.94 5.61 -6.66
C PRO A 176 5.09 6.94 -7.43
N ILE A 177 5.79 7.91 -6.86
CA ILE A 177 6.04 9.21 -7.49
C ILE A 177 7.51 9.28 -7.90
N ASN A 178 7.75 9.61 -9.17
CA ASN A 178 9.08 10.02 -9.60
C ASN A 178 9.26 11.51 -9.35
N ILE A 179 9.95 11.86 -8.26
CA ILE A 179 10.16 13.24 -7.82
C ILE A 179 10.98 14.09 -8.83
N SER A 180 11.73 13.45 -9.73
CA SER A 180 12.48 14.15 -10.77
C SER A 180 11.58 14.59 -11.93
N ASN A 181 10.40 14.01 -12.07
CA ASN A 181 9.46 14.33 -13.12
C ASN A 181 8.44 15.36 -12.63
N LYS A 182 8.36 16.50 -13.32
CA LYS A 182 7.30 17.50 -13.04
C LYS A 182 5.92 17.01 -13.45
N LYS A 183 5.84 16.20 -14.51
CA LYS A 183 4.59 15.67 -15.06
C LYS A 183 4.57 14.16 -15.04
N THR A 184 3.40 13.62 -14.82
CA THR A 184 3.10 12.20 -14.95
C THR A 184 3.38 11.73 -16.37
N TYR A 185 4.09 10.62 -16.50
CA TYR A 185 4.27 9.92 -17.75
C TYR A 185 3.25 8.80 -17.86
N GLU A 186 2.43 8.85 -18.91
CA GLU A 186 1.41 7.84 -19.20
C GLU A 186 1.34 7.58 -20.71
N ASP A 187 1.24 6.31 -21.09
CA ASP A 187 1.09 5.87 -22.46
C ASP A 187 0.19 4.62 -22.53
N PHE A 188 -1.05 4.83 -22.90
CA PHE A 188 -2.05 3.76 -22.96
C PHE A 188 -1.91 2.85 -24.18
N THR A 189 -1.02 3.17 -25.15
CA THR A 189 -0.69 2.28 -26.26
C THR A 189 0.19 1.11 -25.83
N ILE A 190 0.92 1.24 -24.71
CA ILE A 190 1.74 0.20 -24.12
C ILE A 190 0.82 -0.80 -23.40
N THR A 191 0.54 -1.93 -24.03
CA THR A 191 -0.34 -2.98 -23.49
C THR A 191 0.40 -4.24 -23.06
N ASP A 192 1.58 -4.50 -23.63
CA ASP A 192 2.42 -5.66 -23.28
C ASP A 192 2.98 -5.53 -21.85
N PRO A 193 2.81 -6.57 -20.99
CA PRO A 193 3.29 -6.54 -19.61
C PRO A 193 4.79 -6.30 -19.44
N LYS A 194 5.62 -6.76 -20.37
CA LYS A 194 7.09 -6.56 -20.30
C LYS A 194 7.44 -5.13 -20.65
N GLU A 195 6.77 -4.55 -21.64
CA GLU A 195 6.97 -3.16 -22.02
C GLU A 195 6.44 -2.22 -20.92
N ARG A 196 5.29 -2.52 -20.29
CA ARG A 196 4.83 -1.79 -19.09
C ARG A 196 5.84 -1.82 -17.96
N ASN A 197 6.43 -2.99 -17.70
CA ASN A 197 7.46 -3.11 -16.67
C ASN A 197 8.70 -2.24 -16.94
N LYS A 198 9.07 -2.06 -18.21
CA LYS A 198 10.17 -1.16 -18.61
C LYS A 198 9.77 0.31 -18.50
N ALA A 199 8.57 0.67 -18.97
CA ALA A 199 8.09 2.04 -19.02
C ALA A 199 7.67 2.59 -17.64
N PHE A 200 6.99 1.78 -16.84
CA PHE A 200 6.32 2.19 -15.60
C PHE A 200 6.82 1.47 -14.34
N GLY A 201 7.80 0.56 -14.48
CA GLY A 201 8.40 -0.16 -13.34
C GLY A 201 7.64 -1.40 -12.88
N GLN A 202 6.40 -1.63 -13.35
CA GLN A 202 5.59 -2.81 -13.05
C GLN A 202 4.72 -3.22 -14.25
N TYR A 203 4.43 -4.51 -14.37
CA TYR A 203 3.76 -5.12 -15.54
C TYR A 203 2.30 -4.68 -15.74
N ASP A 204 1.65 -4.18 -14.71
CA ASP A 204 0.24 -3.76 -14.67
C ASP A 204 0.05 -2.26 -14.39
N HIS A 205 1.13 -1.50 -14.22
CA HIS A 205 1.07 -0.04 -14.20
C HIS A 205 0.74 0.51 -15.59
N VAL A 206 0.00 1.61 -15.63
CA VAL A 206 -0.35 2.34 -16.85
C VAL A 206 0.27 3.74 -16.88
N ARG A 207 0.92 4.14 -15.78
CA ARG A 207 1.62 5.42 -15.63
C ARG A 207 2.71 5.38 -14.58
N THR A 208 3.57 6.37 -14.63
CA THR A 208 4.49 6.76 -13.56
C THR A 208 4.16 8.19 -13.17
N TYR A 209 3.66 8.39 -11.96
CA TYR A 209 3.32 9.71 -11.47
C TYR A 209 4.54 10.61 -11.33
N GLY A 210 4.37 11.87 -11.74
CA GLY A 210 5.24 12.99 -11.46
C GLY A 210 4.72 13.82 -10.28
N MET A 211 5.32 15.00 -10.13
CA MET A 211 4.93 15.95 -9.06
C MET A 211 3.53 16.55 -9.28
N ASP A 212 2.99 16.48 -10.48
CA ASP A 212 1.61 16.86 -10.83
C ASP A 212 0.53 15.91 -10.29
N PHE A 213 0.92 14.83 -9.60
CA PHE A 213 -0.04 13.97 -8.88
C PHE A 213 -0.89 14.77 -7.88
N PHE A 214 -0.25 15.71 -7.20
CA PHE A 214 -0.92 16.57 -6.22
C PHE A 214 -1.92 17.51 -6.91
N ASP A 215 -1.52 18.11 -8.03
CA ASP A 215 -2.39 18.97 -8.83
C ASP A 215 -3.63 18.21 -9.35
N ARG A 216 -3.46 16.94 -9.74
CA ARG A 216 -4.58 16.05 -10.16
C ARG A 216 -5.59 15.80 -9.03
N LEU A 217 -5.13 15.63 -7.79
CA LEU A 217 -6.01 15.52 -6.64
C LEU A 217 -6.73 16.86 -6.36
N GLU A 218 -6.03 17.98 -6.44
CA GLU A 218 -6.63 19.31 -6.30
C GLU A 218 -7.68 19.59 -7.39
N GLU A 219 -7.42 19.21 -8.65
CA GLU A 219 -8.39 19.28 -9.75
C GLU A 219 -9.66 18.45 -9.47
N ALA A 220 -9.56 17.35 -8.72
CA ALA A 220 -10.72 16.55 -8.32
C ALA A 220 -11.50 17.16 -7.14
N GLY A 221 -10.96 18.18 -6.46
CA GLY A 221 -11.61 18.93 -5.37
C GLY A 221 -10.97 18.75 -4.00
N PHE A 222 -9.93 17.92 -3.86
CA PHE A 222 -9.26 17.72 -2.58
C PHE A 222 -8.42 18.94 -2.17
N MET A 223 -8.38 19.22 -0.88
CA MET A 223 -7.33 20.05 -0.28
C MET A 223 -6.16 19.15 0.06
N VAL A 224 -5.02 19.31 -0.63
CA VAL A 224 -3.91 18.36 -0.60
C VAL A 224 -2.80 18.80 0.33
N GLU A 225 -2.45 17.94 1.27
CA GLU A 225 -1.27 18.06 2.11
C GLU A 225 -0.22 17.03 1.71
N LYS A 226 1.00 17.48 1.35
CA LYS A 226 2.14 16.62 1.03
C LYS A 226 2.80 16.17 2.33
N CYS A 227 2.70 14.89 2.63
CA CYS A 227 3.23 14.34 3.87
C CYS A 227 4.58 13.64 3.65
N GLU A 228 5.66 14.22 4.20
CA GLU A 228 7.01 13.63 4.23
C GLU A 228 7.29 12.91 5.56
N TYR A 229 6.37 12.05 5.98
CA TYR A 229 6.41 11.41 7.30
C TYR A 229 7.63 10.50 7.51
N THR A 230 8.22 10.00 6.43
CA THR A 230 9.42 9.14 6.46
C THR A 230 10.61 9.79 7.18
N SER A 231 10.80 11.10 7.03
CA SER A 231 11.90 11.82 7.66
C SER A 231 11.91 11.74 9.19
N LYS A 232 10.71 11.62 9.81
CA LYS A 232 10.54 11.50 11.26
C LYS A 232 10.94 10.13 11.81
N PHE A 233 10.93 9.06 10.99
CA PHE A 233 10.99 7.67 11.46
C PHE A 233 12.02 6.77 10.77
N LEU A 234 12.89 7.32 9.95
CA LEU A 234 13.92 6.54 9.22
C LEU A 234 14.73 5.62 10.15
N SER A 235 15.05 6.08 11.36
CA SER A 235 15.80 5.31 12.35
C SER A 235 14.96 4.23 13.05
N LEU A 236 13.64 4.43 13.17
CA LEU A 236 12.75 3.53 13.93
C LEU A 236 12.21 2.36 13.11
N ILE A 237 12.01 2.56 11.81
CA ILE A 237 11.37 1.56 10.94
C ILE A 237 12.31 0.96 9.90
N HIS A 238 13.59 1.35 9.89
CA HIS A 238 14.58 0.93 8.91
C HIS A 238 14.04 0.97 7.47
N ILE A 239 13.52 2.13 7.08
CA ILE A 239 13.25 2.41 5.67
C ILE A 239 14.60 2.64 5.03
N SER A 240 15.05 1.72 4.20
CA SER A 240 16.14 2.01 3.27
C SER A 240 15.64 3.08 2.31
N GLU A 241 16.33 4.22 2.25
CA GLU A 241 16.09 5.18 1.17
C GLU A 241 16.11 4.45 -0.17
N PRO A 242 15.20 4.78 -1.11
CA PRO A 242 15.35 4.30 -2.46
C PRO A 242 16.72 4.78 -2.93
N THR A 243 17.62 3.84 -3.19
CA THR A 243 18.93 4.12 -3.76
C THR A 243 18.72 5.02 -4.97
N ARG A 244 19.16 6.26 -4.90
CA ARG A 244 19.31 7.12 -6.08
C ARG A 244 20.20 6.34 -7.01
N HIS A 245 19.70 5.92 -8.14
CA HIS A 245 20.55 5.49 -9.22
C HIS A 245 21.32 6.74 -9.66
N SER A 246 22.55 6.86 -9.20
CA SER A 246 23.57 7.60 -9.93
C SER A 246 23.91 6.75 -11.15
N ASP A 247 23.81 7.35 -12.30
CA ASP A 247 24.13 6.87 -13.64
C ASP A 247 25.40 6.02 -13.73
#